data_5ab04866b287bb6cfd0daf84bd513068
#
_entry.id   5ab04866b287bb6cfd0daf84bd513068
#
_cell.length_a   1.000
_cell.length_b   1.000
_cell.length_c   1.000
_cell.angle_alpha   90.00
_cell.angle_beta   90.00
_cell.angle_gamma   90.00
#
_symmetry.space_group_name_H-M   'P 1'
#
loop_
_entity.id
_entity.type
_entity.pdbx_description
1 polymer ?
#
loop_
_entity_poly.entity_id
_entity_poly.type
_entity_poly.pdbx_seq_one_letter_code
_entity_poly.pdbx_strand_id
1 'polypeptide(L)'
;MINEIKLHYYHFSLLLIVIIVLLHFNYFLLKIKKYEFLLIEENIVEGIVVLTGDKYRISEGLSLLEKKIGNKLLISGVNSKIPLNVIKNEFPKYDELFNCCIEFDNTSSNTFENIREVYVWKLNNDINTILIVSSDYHLPRVELESNRLLLKEETHYYGVEYKSQKINIRMKKLIVEYIKYL
;
A
#
# COMPACT_ATOMS: atom_id res chain seq x y z
N MET A 1 40.51 -3.05 34.45
CA MET A 1 39.67 -1.89 34.77
C MET A 1 39.27 -1.10 33.54
N ILE A 2 40.16 -0.52 32.71
CA ILE A 2 39.78 0.25 31.50
C ILE A 2 39.04 -0.60 30.47
N ASN A 3 39.43 -1.85 30.24
CA ASN A 3 38.75 -2.75 29.29
C ASN A 3 37.36 -3.18 29.76
N GLU A 4 37.14 -3.36 31.04
CA GLU A 4 35.82 -3.70 31.60
C GLU A 4 34.84 -2.51 31.48
N ILE A 5 35.34 -1.30 31.73
CA ILE A 5 34.55 -0.08 31.56
C ILE A 5 34.09 0.08 30.08
N LYS A 6 35.03 -0.12 29.13
CA LYS A 6 34.70 -0.09 27.69
C LYS A 6 33.68 -1.17 27.33
N LEU A 7 33.79 -2.37 27.86
CA LEU A 7 32.90 -3.48 27.60
C LEU A 7 31.44 -3.14 28.08
N HIS A 8 31.33 -2.52 29.26
CA HIS A 8 30.02 -2.06 29.77
C HIS A 8 29.38 -0.98 28.87
N TYR A 9 30.16 -0.03 28.35
CA TYR A 9 29.65 0.96 27.38
C TYR A 9 29.16 0.32 26.08
N TYR A 10 29.87 -0.70 25.55
CA TYR A 10 29.42 -1.42 24.37
C TYR A 10 28.11 -2.17 24.62
N HIS A 11 27.98 -2.86 25.75
CA HIS A 11 26.73 -3.55 26.07
C HIS A 11 25.59 -2.57 26.28
N PHE A 12 25.82 -1.45 26.94
CA PHE A 12 24.82 -0.41 27.12
C PHE A 12 24.40 0.21 25.78
N SER A 13 25.33 0.53 24.90
CA SER A 13 25.04 1.07 23.57
C SER A 13 24.27 0.07 22.72
N LEU A 14 24.64 -1.21 22.76
CA LEU A 14 23.91 -2.25 22.04
C LEU A 14 22.48 -2.41 22.55
N LEU A 15 22.30 -2.41 23.87
CA LEU A 15 20.97 -2.47 24.50
C LEU A 15 20.10 -1.28 24.07
N LEU A 16 20.67 -0.07 24.05
CA LEU A 16 19.97 1.13 23.61
C LEU A 16 19.52 1.04 22.15
N ILE A 17 20.39 0.56 21.26
CA ILE A 17 20.05 0.34 19.84
C ILE A 17 18.89 -0.67 19.71
N VAL A 18 18.95 -1.78 20.43
CA VAL A 18 17.88 -2.79 20.42
C VAL A 18 16.55 -2.19 20.89
N ILE A 19 16.56 -1.39 21.94
CA ILE A 19 15.35 -0.72 22.45
C ILE A 19 14.79 0.24 21.38
N ILE A 20 15.64 1.05 20.74
CA ILE A 20 15.21 1.98 19.68
C ILE A 20 14.56 1.22 18.52
N VAL A 21 15.17 0.12 18.06
CA VAL A 21 14.63 -0.71 16.98
C VAL A 21 13.27 -1.32 17.37
N LEU A 22 13.13 -1.82 18.59
CA LEU A 22 11.87 -2.36 19.10
C LEU A 22 10.78 -1.30 19.19
N LEU A 23 11.10 -0.10 19.68
CA LEU A 23 10.15 1.01 19.73
C LEU A 23 9.73 1.45 18.32
N HIS A 24 10.67 1.55 17.38
CA HIS A 24 10.37 1.91 16.01
C HIS A 24 9.56 0.83 15.30
N PHE A 25 9.83 -0.45 15.55
CA PHE A 25 9.01 -1.55 15.03
C PHE A 25 7.58 -1.52 15.60
N ASN A 26 7.45 -1.23 16.91
CA ASN A 26 6.13 -1.06 17.53
C ASN A 26 5.35 0.12 16.92
N TYR A 27 6.01 1.24 16.70
CA TYR A 27 5.43 2.37 15.96
C TYR A 27 4.94 1.97 14.56
N PHE A 28 5.73 1.21 13.82
CA PHE A 28 5.34 0.66 12.51
C PHE A 28 4.08 -0.22 12.60
N LEU A 29 3.98 -1.09 13.61
CA LEU A 29 2.80 -1.93 13.83
C LEU A 29 1.54 -1.11 14.17
N LEU A 30 1.70 -0.06 14.99
CA LEU A 30 0.61 0.86 15.31
C LEU A 30 0.15 1.64 14.07
N LYS A 31 1.09 2.00 13.20
CA LYS A 31 0.78 2.69 11.95
C LYS A 31 -0.07 1.81 11.02
N ILE A 32 0.19 0.51 10.95
CA ILE A 32 -0.61 -0.44 10.16
C ILE A 32 -2.08 -0.43 10.58
N LYS A 33 -2.38 -0.40 11.88
CA LYS A 33 -3.76 -0.39 12.40
C LYS A 33 -4.55 0.87 12.01
N LYS A 34 -3.86 1.95 11.66
CA LYS A 34 -4.49 3.22 11.27
C LYS A 34 -5.22 3.15 9.92
N TYR A 35 -4.86 2.20 9.05
CA TYR A 35 -5.38 2.12 7.69
C TYR A 35 -6.67 1.31 7.55
N GLU A 36 -7.32 0.95 8.64
CA GLU A 36 -8.70 0.46 8.61
C GLU A 36 -9.64 1.64 8.31
N PHE A 37 -10.06 1.73 7.06
CA PHE A 37 -10.99 2.78 6.62
C PHE A 37 -12.42 2.21 6.58
N LEU A 38 -13.29 2.79 7.37
CA LEU A 38 -14.73 2.49 7.34
C LEU A 38 -15.36 3.32 6.22
N LEU A 39 -15.57 2.71 5.06
CA LEU A 39 -16.27 3.30 3.95
C LEU A 39 -17.79 3.21 4.20
N ILE A 40 -18.39 4.32 4.59
CA ILE A 40 -19.83 4.39 4.92
C ILE A 40 -20.59 5.10 3.82
N GLU A 41 -19.97 6.00 3.04
CA GLU A 41 -20.61 6.88 2.08
C GLU A 41 -20.16 6.63 0.65
N GLU A 42 -21.05 6.83 -0.33
CA GLU A 42 -20.74 6.81 -1.76
C GLU A 42 -19.96 8.08 -2.15
N ASN A 43 -19.14 7.99 -3.20
CA ASN A 43 -18.39 9.12 -3.79
C ASN A 43 -17.46 9.88 -2.80
N ILE A 44 -16.79 9.14 -1.91
CA ILE A 44 -15.86 9.75 -0.95
C ILE A 44 -14.61 10.30 -1.65
N VAL A 45 -14.19 9.66 -2.76
CA VAL A 45 -13.04 10.05 -3.57
C VAL A 45 -13.39 10.06 -5.05
N GLU A 46 -12.61 10.78 -5.85
CA GLU A 46 -12.77 10.80 -7.31
C GLU A 46 -12.12 9.58 -7.96
N GLY A 47 -10.97 9.13 -7.43
CA GLY A 47 -10.22 8.01 -7.96
C GLY A 47 -9.84 6.97 -6.92
N ILE A 48 -9.86 5.70 -7.33
CA ILE A 48 -9.34 4.57 -6.56
C ILE A 48 -8.04 4.11 -7.22
N VAL A 49 -7.03 3.79 -6.43
CA VAL A 49 -5.76 3.25 -6.91
C VAL A 49 -5.48 1.93 -6.23
N VAL A 50 -5.29 0.86 -7.00
CA VAL A 50 -4.86 -0.43 -6.48
C VAL A 50 -3.39 -0.63 -6.79
N LEU A 51 -2.55 -0.76 -5.76
CA LEU A 51 -1.17 -1.17 -5.91
C LEU A 51 -1.09 -2.70 -5.91
N THR A 52 -0.70 -3.29 -7.05
CA THR A 52 -0.66 -4.75 -7.22
C THR A 52 0.39 -5.44 -6.34
N GLY A 53 0.46 -6.77 -6.39
CA GLY A 53 1.48 -7.59 -5.74
C GLY A 53 0.97 -8.62 -4.75
N ASP A 54 -0.21 -8.45 -4.16
CA ASP A 54 -0.85 -9.45 -3.30
C ASP A 54 -2.28 -9.77 -3.75
N LYS A 55 -2.74 -10.97 -3.38
CA LYS A 55 -4.13 -11.38 -3.61
C LYS A 55 -5.11 -10.41 -2.95
N TYR A 56 -6.30 -10.36 -3.48
CA TYR A 56 -7.45 -9.60 -2.95
C TYR A 56 -7.38 -8.07 -3.11
N ARG A 57 -6.23 -7.46 -3.41
CA ARG A 57 -6.17 -5.99 -3.61
C ARG A 57 -7.01 -5.55 -4.82
N ILE A 58 -6.87 -6.28 -5.94
CA ILE A 58 -7.64 -5.97 -7.16
C ILE A 58 -9.13 -6.22 -6.92
N SER A 59 -9.50 -7.36 -6.34
CA SER A 59 -10.91 -7.66 -6.03
C SER A 59 -11.53 -6.64 -5.07
N GLU A 60 -10.75 -6.14 -4.10
CA GLU A 60 -11.22 -5.11 -3.18
C GLU A 60 -11.39 -3.77 -3.91
N GLY A 61 -10.43 -3.35 -4.72
CA GLY A 61 -10.54 -2.14 -5.52
C GLY A 61 -11.75 -2.17 -6.47
N LEU A 62 -12.02 -3.30 -7.11
CA LEU A 62 -13.19 -3.51 -7.95
C LEU A 62 -14.50 -3.42 -7.14
N SER A 63 -14.53 -4.01 -5.95
CA SER A 63 -15.68 -3.92 -5.04
C SER A 63 -15.95 -2.48 -4.60
N LEU A 64 -14.89 -1.71 -4.31
CA LEU A 64 -15.01 -0.30 -3.94
C LEU A 64 -15.54 0.56 -5.11
N LEU A 65 -15.09 0.29 -6.34
CA LEU A 65 -15.57 0.96 -7.53
C LEU A 65 -17.05 0.62 -7.79
N GLU A 66 -17.44 -0.66 -7.66
CA GLU A 66 -18.85 -1.11 -7.77
C GLU A 66 -19.75 -0.41 -6.75
N LYS A 67 -19.25 -0.17 -5.54
CA LYS A 67 -19.95 0.58 -4.47
C LYS A 67 -19.92 2.09 -4.65
N LYS A 68 -19.38 2.59 -5.76
CA LYS A 68 -19.28 4.02 -6.08
C LYS A 68 -18.49 4.83 -5.03
N ILE A 69 -17.50 4.24 -4.39
CA ILE A 69 -16.61 4.96 -3.47
C ILE A 69 -15.71 5.94 -4.24
N GLY A 70 -15.43 5.64 -5.49
CA GLY A 70 -14.79 6.51 -6.47
C GLY A 70 -15.35 6.24 -7.87
N ASN A 71 -15.04 7.12 -8.83
CA ASN A 71 -15.57 7.07 -10.19
C ASN A 71 -14.63 6.39 -11.19
N LYS A 72 -13.33 6.37 -10.90
CA LYS A 72 -12.27 5.76 -11.73
C LYS A 72 -11.36 4.88 -10.88
N LEU A 73 -10.79 3.85 -11.50
CA LEU A 73 -9.84 2.95 -10.86
C LEU A 73 -8.56 2.84 -11.68
N LEU A 74 -7.42 3.08 -11.06
CA LEU A 74 -6.10 2.72 -11.59
C LEU A 74 -5.60 1.43 -10.94
N ILE A 75 -5.23 0.42 -11.72
CA ILE A 75 -4.52 -0.77 -11.26
C ILE A 75 -3.04 -0.59 -11.63
N SER A 76 -2.22 -0.22 -10.65
CA SER A 76 -0.81 0.15 -10.83
C SER A 76 0.15 -0.98 -10.45
N GLY A 77 1.26 -1.10 -11.18
CA GLY A 77 2.28 -2.12 -10.99
C GLY A 77 1.88 -3.50 -11.54
N VAL A 78 1.09 -3.53 -12.58
CA VAL A 78 0.76 -4.78 -13.28
C VAL A 78 2.02 -5.30 -13.99
N ASN A 79 2.32 -6.58 -13.82
CA ASN A 79 3.45 -7.20 -14.52
C ASN A 79 3.23 -7.11 -16.05
N SER A 80 4.12 -6.42 -16.74
CA SER A 80 4.06 -6.20 -18.19
C SER A 80 4.03 -7.50 -19.04
N LYS A 81 4.42 -8.62 -18.45
CA LYS A 81 4.35 -9.95 -19.09
C LYS A 81 2.96 -10.59 -19.01
N ILE A 82 2.06 -10.05 -18.19
CA ILE A 82 0.70 -10.57 -18.05
C ILE A 82 -0.22 -9.76 -18.98
N PRO A 83 -0.84 -10.40 -19.98
CA PRO A 83 -1.83 -9.73 -20.82
C PRO A 83 -3.02 -9.24 -19.99
N LEU A 84 -3.50 -8.03 -20.23
CA LEU A 84 -4.58 -7.41 -19.46
C LEU A 84 -5.90 -8.20 -19.50
N ASN A 85 -6.16 -8.92 -20.60
CA ASN A 85 -7.31 -9.81 -20.72
C ASN A 85 -7.28 -10.96 -19.70
N VAL A 86 -6.10 -11.42 -19.27
CA VAL A 86 -5.98 -12.43 -18.20
C VAL A 86 -6.55 -11.89 -16.90
N ILE A 87 -6.20 -10.63 -16.56
CA ILE A 87 -6.73 -9.97 -15.34
C ILE A 87 -8.25 -9.79 -15.45
N LYS A 88 -8.75 -9.30 -16.59
CA LYS A 88 -10.18 -9.14 -16.84
C LYS A 88 -10.94 -10.46 -16.66
N ASN A 89 -10.42 -11.53 -17.23
CA ASN A 89 -11.04 -12.87 -17.18
C ASN A 89 -11.10 -13.47 -15.76
N GLU A 90 -10.24 -13.03 -14.84
CA GLU A 90 -10.33 -13.42 -13.42
C GLU A 90 -11.53 -12.77 -12.70
N PHE A 91 -12.10 -11.69 -13.24
CA PHE A 91 -13.15 -10.91 -12.62
C PHE A 91 -14.35 -10.64 -13.55
N PRO A 92 -14.99 -11.68 -14.11
CA PRO A 92 -16.05 -11.52 -15.13
C PRO A 92 -17.27 -10.72 -14.62
N LYS A 93 -17.50 -10.70 -13.31
CA LYS A 93 -18.58 -9.90 -12.69
C LYS A 93 -18.43 -8.40 -12.97
N TYR A 94 -17.21 -7.91 -13.21
CA TYR A 94 -16.88 -6.50 -13.34
C TYR A 94 -16.56 -6.08 -14.78
N ASP A 95 -16.97 -6.87 -15.77
CA ASP A 95 -16.62 -6.64 -17.19
C ASP A 95 -17.04 -5.26 -17.68
N GLU A 96 -18.21 -4.77 -17.28
CA GLU A 96 -18.68 -3.42 -17.62
C GLU A 96 -17.74 -2.33 -17.04
N LEU A 97 -17.25 -2.50 -15.81
CA LEU A 97 -16.32 -1.56 -15.17
C LEU A 97 -14.97 -1.52 -15.89
N PHE A 98 -14.50 -2.65 -16.40
CA PHE A 98 -13.28 -2.70 -17.20
C PHE A 98 -13.38 -1.94 -18.52
N ASN A 99 -14.59 -1.75 -19.06
CA ASN A 99 -14.81 -1.05 -20.31
C ASN A 99 -14.99 0.46 -20.16
N CYS A 100 -15.37 0.95 -18.96
CA CYS A 100 -15.65 2.37 -18.74
C CYS A 100 -14.61 3.09 -17.89
N CYS A 101 -14.15 2.41 -16.81
CA CYS A 101 -13.71 3.17 -15.64
C CYS A 101 -12.40 2.68 -15.04
N ILE A 102 -11.74 1.68 -15.66
CA ILE A 102 -10.51 1.07 -15.15
C ILE A 102 -9.36 1.27 -16.12
N GLU A 103 -8.27 1.81 -15.60
CA GLU A 103 -6.99 1.97 -16.29
C GLU A 103 -5.92 1.10 -15.64
N PHE A 104 -4.88 0.78 -16.41
CA PHE A 104 -3.77 -0.07 -15.98
C PHE A 104 -2.44 0.64 -16.16
N ASP A 105 -1.59 0.58 -15.14
CA ASP A 105 -0.16 0.87 -15.25
C ASP A 105 0.63 -0.43 -15.19
N ASN A 106 1.43 -0.70 -16.20
CA ASN A 106 2.31 -1.86 -16.34
C ASN A 106 3.79 -1.46 -16.51
N THR A 107 4.13 -0.21 -16.25
CA THR A 107 5.49 0.34 -16.38
C THR A 107 6.22 0.37 -15.05
N SER A 108 5.49 0.51 -13.96
CA SER A 108 6.04 0.62 -12.61
C SER A 108 6.57 -0.72 -12.09
N SER A 109 7.78 -0.71 -11.53
CA SER A 109 8.46 -1.88 -10.98
C SER A 109 8.67 -1.82 -9.45
N ASN A 110 8.44 -0.68 -8.83
CA ASN A 110 8.61 -0.44 -7.40
C ASN A 110 7.60 0.59 -6.87
N THR A 111 7.54 0.76 -5.55
CA THR A 111 6.54 1.62 -4.91
C THR A 111 6.68 3.10 -5.30
N PHE A 112 7.91 3.59 -5.44
CA PHE A 112 8.14 4.97 -5.85
C PHE A 112 7.62 5.23 -7.27
N GLU A 113 7.91 4.33 -8.21
CA GLU A 113 7.40 4.40 -9.58
C GLU A 113 5.87 4.31 -9.62
N ASN A 114 5.27 3.40 -8.85
CA ASN A 114 3.81 3.34 -8.72
C ASN A 114 3.22 4.69 -8.30
N ILE A 115 3.77 5.33 -7.27
CA ILE A 115 3.27 6.64 -6.80
C ILE A 115 3.48 7.73 -7.83
N ARG A 116 4.58 7.70 -8.60
CA ARG A 116 4.80 8.64 -9.70
C ARG A 116 3.73 8.47 -10.79
N GLU A 117 3.42 7.23 -11.19
CA GLU A 117 2.37 6.97 -12.17
C GLU A 117 0.98 7.35 -11.65
N VAL A 118 0.70 7.13 -10.36
CA VAL A 118 -0.52 7.64 -9.70
C VAL A 118 -0.63 9.17 -9.81
N TYR A 119 0.47 9.89 -9.58
CA TYR A 119 0.49 11.35 -9.72
C TYR A 119 0.19 11.78 -11.16
N VAL A 120 0.84 11.14 -12.15
CA VAL A 120 0.59 11.42 -13.58
C VAL A 120 -0.86 11.09 -13.95
N TRP A 121 -1.38 9.96 -13.47
CA TRP A 121 -2.77 9.55 -13.72
C TRP A 121 -3.78 10.54 -13.12
N LYS A 122 -3.54 11.05 -11.90
CA LYS A 122 -4.35 12.12 -11.30
C LYS A 122 -4.44 13.34 -12.22
N LEU A 123 -3.29 13.82 -12.70
CA LEU A 123 -3.22 15.00 -13.56
C LEU A 123 -3.94 14.79 -14.90
N ASN A 124 -3.75 13.63 -15.53
CA ASN A 124 -4.34 13.32 -16.84
C ASN A 124 -5.86 13.15 -16.78
N ASN A 125 -6.41 12.86 -15.61
CA ASN A 125 -7.81 12.56 -15.39
C ASN A 125 -8.55 13.65 -14.60
N ASP A 126 -7.90 14.78 -14.26
CA ASP A 126 -8.44 15.86 -13.42
C ASP A 126 -8.97 15.36 -12.07
N ILE A 127 -8.26 14.38 -11.46
CA ILE A 127 -8.62 13.78 -10.18
C ILE A 127 -7.93 14.51 -9.04
N ASN A 128 -8.70 15.02 -8.07
CA ASN A 128 -8.16 15.69 -6.88
C ASN A 128 -7.99 14.71 -5.71
N THR A 129 -9.01 13.91 -5.43
CA THR A 129 -9.03 13.02 -4.27
C THR A 129 -8.89 11.56 -4.67
N ILE A 130 -8.01 10.82 -3.99
CA ILE A 130 -7.76 9.40 -4.26
C ILE A 130 -7.79 8.53 -3.01
N LEU A 131 -8.19 7.27 -3.20
CA LEU A 131 -8.08 6.21 -2.23
C LEU A 131 -7.06 5.17 -2.71
N ILE A 132 -5.93 5.06 -2.03
CA ILE A 132 -4.91 4.05 -2.33
C ILE A 132 -5.20 2.76 -1.57
N VAL A 133 -5.45 1.70 -2.31
CA VAL A 133 -5.75 0.35 -1.83
C VAL A 133 -4.50 -0.52 -1.91
N SER A 134 -4.07 -1.05 -0.78
CA SER A 134 -2.92 -1.96 -0.72
C SER A 134 -3.03 -2.88 0.49
N SER A 135 -2.12 -3.86 0.64
CA SER A 135 -2.10 -4.64 1.89
C SER A 135 -1.76 -3.75 3.08
N ASP A 136 -2.39 -4.02 4.20
CA ASP A 136 -2.23 -3.29 5.47
C ASP A 136 -0.76 -3.05 5.84
N TYR A 137 0.08 -4.11 5.80
CA TYR A 137 1.51 -4.06 6.13
C TYR A 137 2.35 -3.27 5.12
N HIS A 138 1.86 -3.04 3.89
CA HIS A 138 2.56 -2.29 2.84
C HIS A 138 2.29 -0.79 2.91
N LEU A 139 1.13 -0.39 3.42
CA LEU A 139 0.67 1.00 3.44
C LEU A 139 1.59 1.99 4.17
N PRO A 140 2.30 1.63 5.27
CA PRO A 140 3.26 2.57 5.87
C PRO A 140 4.32 3.06 4.87
N ARG A 141 4.84 2.17 4.01
CA ARG A 141 5.81 2.52 2.97
C ARG A 141 5.16 3.29 1.81
N VAL A 142 3.95 2.89 1.43
CA VAL A 142 3.17 3.62 0.40
C VAL A 142 2.92 5.07 0.84
N GLU A 143 2.48 5.30 2.08
CA GLU A 143 2.27 6.65 2.62
C GLU A 143 3.58 7.46 2.66
N LEU A 144 4.70 6.83 3.00
CA LEU A 144 6.01 7.48 3.00
C LEU A 144 6.40 7.98 1.60
N GLU A 145 6.20 7.16 0.57
CA GLU A 145 6.50 7.53 -0.82
C GLU A 145 5.49 8.53 -1.37
N SER A 146 4.20 8.37 -1.06
CA SER A 146 3.16 9.28 -1.55
C SER A 146 3.28 10.68 -0.98
N ASN A 147 3.69 10.85 0.27
CA ASN A 147 3.92 12.17 0.88
C ASN A 147 4.98 13.02 0.17
N ARG A 148 5.72 12.47 -0.77
CA ARG A 148 6.72 13.19 -1.58
C ARG A 148 6.12 13.86 -2.82
N LEU A 149 5.01 13.34 -3.33
CA LEU A 149 4.44 13.74 -4.61
C LEU A 149 2.95 14.10 -4.52
N LEU A 150 2.23 13.56 -3.56
CA LEU A 150 0.79 13.71 -3.41
C LEU A 150 0.46 14.61 -2.21
N LEU A 151 -0.60 15.41 -2.35
CA LEU A 151 -1.12 16.19 -1.23
C LEU A 151 -1.78 15.26 -0.23
N LYS A 152 -1.41 15.44 1.04
CA LYS A 152 -1.83 14.55 2.14
C LYS A 152 -3.34 14.62 2.39
N GLU A 153 -3.92 15.79 2.23
CA GLU A 153 -5.36 16.05 2.44
C GLU A 153 -6.23 15.40 1.37
N GLU A 154 -5.65 15.13 0.19
CA GLU A 154 -6.33 14.55 -0.96
C GLU A 154 -6.08 13.05 -1.10
N THR A 155 -5.26 12.47 -0.22
CA THR A 155 -4.84 11.07 -0.33
C THR A 155 -5.29 10.28 0.89
N HIS A 156 -6.17 9.31 0.65
CA HIS A 156 -6.68 8.37 1.62
C HIS A 156 -6.07 6.98 1.40
N TYR A 157 -6.09 6.14 2.43
CA TYR A 157 -5.46 4.81 2.39
C TYR A 157 -6.43 3.76 2.92
N TYR A 158 -6.54 2.65 2.19
CA TYR A 158 -7.35 1.50 2.57
C TYR A 158 -6.51 0.23 2.63
N GLY A 159 -6.43 -0.36 3.82
CA GLY A 159 -5.66 -1.54 4.11
C GLY A 159 -6.45 -2.82 3.86
N VAL A 160 -6.10 -3.56 2.81
CA VAL A 160 -6.61 -4.92 2.62
C VAL A 160 -5.89 -5.85 3.58
N GLU A 161 -6.63 -6.45 4.52
CA GLU A 161 -6.06 -7.38 5.47
C GLU A 161 -5.52 -8.62 4.75
N TYR A 162 -4.26 -8.93 4.98
CA TYR A 162 -3.68 -10.16 4.48
C TYR A 162 -4.10 -11.35 5.35
N LYS A 163 -5.18 -12.00 4.96
CA LYS A 163 -5.70 -13.21 5.61
C LYS A 163 -4.85 -14.42 5.25
N SER A 164 -3.63 -14.51 5.80
CA SER A 164 -2.86 -15.75 5.72
C SER A 164 -3.27 -16.69 6.85
N GLN A 165 -3.61 -17.92 6.50
CA GLN A 165 -3.82 -18.98 7.49
C GLN A 165 -2.54 -19.37 8.26
N LYS A 166 -1.36 -18.95 7.75
CA LYS A 166 -0.05 -19.24 8.35
C LYS A 166 0.56 -17.97 8.93
N ILE A 167 0.55 -17.84 10.24
CA ILE A 167 1.17 -16.76 11.01
C ILE A 167 2.60 -16.43 10.53
N ASN A 168 3.39 -17.48 10.23
CA ASN A 168 4.78 -17.29 9.77
C ASN A 168 4.91 -16.51 8.45
N ILE A 169 3.93 -16.63 7.54
CA ILE A 169 3.95 -15.90 6.26
C ILE A 169 3.65 -14.42 6.50
N ARG A 170 2.68 -14.10 7.35
CA ARG A 170 2.35 -12.72 7.72
C ARG A 170 3.54 -12.04 8.42
N MET A 171 4.15 -12.71 9.39
CA MET A 171 5.34 -12.19 10.10
C MET A 171 6.50 -11.93 9.17
N LYS A 172 6.79 -12.84 8.23
CA LYS A 172 7.84 -12.64 7.21
C LYS A 172 7.57 -11.39 6.37
N LYS A 173 6.34 -11.19 5.91
CA LYS A 173 5.96 -10.00 5.12
C LYS A 173 6.10 -8.72 5.94
N LEU A 174 5.66 -8.72 7.20
CA LEU A 174 5.80 -7.59 8.12
C LEU A 174 7.27 -7.20 8.32
N ILE A 175 8.13 -8.16 8.57
CA ILE A 175 9.58 -7.90 8.77
C ILE A 175 10.21 -7.36 7.49
N VAL A 176 9.92 -7.95 6.33
CA VAL A 176 10.45 -7.50 5.04
C VAL A 176 9.98 -6.08 4.72
N GLU A 177 8.72 -5.76 4.94
CA GLU A 177 8.22 -4.40 4.70
C GLU A 177 8.74 -3.39 5.73
N TYR A 178 8.93 -3.80 6.98
CA TYR A 178 9.58 -2.96 7.99
C TYR A 178 11.02 -2.59 7.58
N ILE A 179 11.81 -3.56 7.10
CA ILE A 179 13.18 -3.30 6.62
C ILE A 179 13.18 -2.32 5.43
N LYS A 180 12.20 -2.41 4.54
CA LYS A 180 12.06 -1.48 3.40
C LYS A 180 11.51 -0.11 3.80
N TYR A 181 10.87 -0.02 4.96
CA TYR A 181 10.31 1.22 5.51
C TYR A 181 11.39 2.06 6.22
N LEU A 182 12.46 1.42 6.74
CA LEU A 182 13.64 2.07 7.33
C LEU A 182 14.46 2.82 6.28
#